data_3e7694b6277a329ece3d54ee5b6abc49
#
_entry.id   3e7694b6277a329ece3d54ee5b6abc49
#
_cell.length_a   1.000
_cell.length_b   1.000
_cell.length_c   1.000
_cell.angle_alpha   90.00
_cell.angle_beta   90.00
_cell.angle_gamma   90.00
#
_symmetry.space_group_name_H-M   'P 1'
#
loop_
_entity.id
_entity.type
_entity.pdbx_description
1 polymer ?
#
loop_
_entity_poly.entity_id
_entity_poly.type
_entity_poly.pdbx_seq_one_letter_code
_entity_poly.pdbx_strand_id
1 'polypeptide(L)'
;KKYNAIVLRIEPDIESDDKVYRDIVTNLGYKIKDNAKDFKDEIQPRYVFRLDIKGKTEEEIMAGFHQKWRYNIRLAAKKGVEVREGTREDLKAFHKIMVETGSRDGFIIRPLEYFEKMYDNLAPEHMKLLMAYYDNEPISGVIPIFYGNKTWYLYGASSNKHRNLMPNY
;
A
#
# COMPACT_ATOMS: atom_id res chain seq x y z
N LYS A 1 -16.89 4.66 25.66
CA LYS A 1 -18.31 4.48 26.02
C LYS A 1 -19.23 4.67 24.81
N LYS A 2 -18.99 5.69 23.95
CA LYS A 2 -19.83 5.96 22.74
C LYS A 2 -19.90 4.77 21.77
N TYR A 3 -18.83 3.97 21.67
CA TYR A 3 -18.70 2.89 20.71
C TYR A 3 -18.63 1.49 21.34
N ASN A 4 -18.90 1.36 22.65
CA ASN A 4 -18.72 0.11 23.42
C ASN A 4 -17.34 -0.54 23.20
N ALA A 5 -16.32 0.28 22.94
CA ALA A 5 -14.97 -0.21 22.72
C ALA A 5 -14.36 -0.70 24.04
N ILE A 6 -13.77 -1.87 23.99
CA ILE A 6 -13.07 -2.50 25.13
C ILE A 6 -11.61 -2.03 25.16
N VAL A 7 -11.01 -1.85 24.00
CA VAL A 7 -9.60 -1.51 23.82
C VAL A 7 -9.44 -0.51 22.68
N LEU A 8 -8.54 0.46 22.84
CA LEU A 8 -8.01 1.28 21.76
C LEU A 8 -6.55 0.93 21.58
N ARG A 9 -6.18 0.43 20.39
CA ARG A 9 -4.80 0.20 19.99
C ARG A 9 -4.38 1.24 18.97
N ILE A 10 -3.23 1.86 19.19
CA ILE A 10 -2.68 2.93 18.35
C ILE A 10 -1.26 2.52 17.97
N GLU A 11 -0.94 2.62 16.68
CA GLU A 11 0.40 2.42 16.15
C GLU A 11 0.73 3.61 15.22
N PRO A 12 1.21 4.73 15.79
CA PRO A 12 1.51 5.93 15.03
C PRO A 12 2.82 5.80 14.26
N ASP A 13 2.96 6.61 13.20
CA ASP A 13 4.20 6.73 12.43
C ASP A 13 5.19 7.66 13.15
N ILE A 14 5.76 7.17 14.25
CA ILE A 14 6.72 7.87 15.12
C ILE A 14 7.87 6.92 15.41
N GLU A 15 9.08 7.47 15.55
CA GLU A 15 10.25 6.67 15.94
C GLU A 15 9.98 5.93 17.27
N SER A 16 10.38 4.67 17.34
CA SER A 16 10.08 3.83 18.50
C SER A 16 10.75 4.27 19.81
N ASP A 17 11.81 5.06 19.71
CA ASP A 17 12.58 5.63 20.81
C ASP A 17 12.30 7.11 21.08
N ASP A 18 11.27 7.69 20.42
CA ASP A 18 10.84 9.07 20.69
C ASP A 18 10.36 9.21 22.14
N LYS A 19 11.20 9.79 22.97
CA LYS A 19 10.96 9.97 24.41
C LYS A 19 9.78 10.89 24.66
N VAL A 20 9.65 11.97 23.90
CA VAL A 20 8.58 12.96 24.08
C VAL A 20 7.23 12.32 23.87
N TYR A 21 7.08 11.57 22.77
CA TYR A 21 5.84 10.84 22.50
C TYR A 21 5.55 9.80 23.59
N ARG A 22 6.55 9.02 24.02
CA ARG A 22 6.40 8.00 25.05
C ARG A 22 5.94 8.58 26.37
N ASP A 23 6.50 9.71 26.79
CA ASP A 23 6.12 10.41 28.00
C ASP A 23 4.68 10.93 27.92
N ILE A 24 4.29 11.53 26.79
CA ILE A 24 2.92 12.02 26.57
C ILE A 24 1.90 10.89 26.70
N VAL A 25 2.09 9.79 25.98
CA VAL A 25 1.09 8.70 25.96
C VAL A 25 1.04 7.97 27.30
N THR A 26 2.16 7.85 28.01
CA THR A 26 2.22 7.27 29.34
C THR A 26 1.48 8.17 30.37
N ASN A 27 1.69 9.47 30.32
CA ASN A 27 0.98 10.44 31.17
C ASN A 27 -0.51 10.46 30.90
N LEU A 28 -0.96 10.15 29.67
CA LEU A 28 -2.35 9.98 29.31
C LEU A 28 -2.95 8.62 29.73
N GLY A 29 -2.16 7.76 30.38
CA GLY A 29 -2.60 6.46 30.89
C GLY A 29 -2.57 5.33 29.87
N TYR A 30 -1.95 5.52 28.69
CA TYR A 30 -1.76 4.43 27.73
C TYR A 30 -0.60 3.53 28.14
N LYS A 31 -0.72 2.26 27.80
CA LYS A 31 0.36 1.29 27.98
C LYS A 31 1.10 1.12 26.66
N ILE A 32 2.42 1.29 26.70
CA ILE A 32 3.28 1.04 25.54
C ILE A 32 3.67 -0.46 25.53
N LYS A 33 3.47 -1.11 24.37
CA LYS A 33 3.86 -2.50 24.15
C LYS A 33 5.17 -2.53 23.34
N ASP A 34 6.29 -2.71 24.00
CA ASP A 34 7.60 -2.76 23.36
C ASP A 34 8.02 -4.18 22.90
N ASN A 35 7.30 -5.21 23.34
CA ASN A 35 7.71 -6.61 23.25
C ASN A 35 7.00 -7.36 22.11
N ALA A 36 6.65 -6.71 21.02
CA ALA A 36 6.15 -7.42 19.85
C ALA A 36 7.28 -8.31 19.30
N LYS A 37 7.11 -9.62 19.39
CA LYS A 37 8.10 -10.60 18.94
C LYS A 37 7.87 -11.09 17.53
N ASP A 38 6.65 -10.90 17.01
CA ASP A 38 6.23 -11.42 15.71
C ASP A 38 5.40 -10.38 15.00
N PHE A 39 5.40 -10.40 13.67
CA PHE A 39 4.54 -9.59 12.80
C PHE A 39 3.05 -9.68 13.18
N LYS A 40 2.61 -10.83 13.71
CA LYS A 40 1.23 -11.05 14.19
C LYS A 40 0.86 -10.21 15.41
N ASP A 41 1.85 -9.70 16.12
CA ASP A 41 1.65 -8.87 17.31
C ASP A 41 1.39 -7.40 16.99
N GLU A 42 1.58 -6.98 15.76
CA GLU A 42 1.51 -5.59 15.31
C GLU A 42 0.37 -5.39 14.30
N ILE A 43 -0.23 -4.20 14.26
CA ILE A 43 -1.24 -3.82 13.25
C ILE A 43 -0.54 -3.32 12.00
N GLN A 44 0.58 -2.59 12.18
CA GLN A 44 1.40 -2.04 11.12
C GLN A 44 2.82 -2.61 11.20
N PRO A 45 3.52 -2.75 10.07
CA PRO A 45 4.93 -3.16 10.07
C PRO A 45 5.79 -2.17 10.86
N ARG A 46 6.57 -2.66 11.83
CA ARG A 46 7.51 -1.84 12.60
C ARG A 46 8.62 -1.27 11.72
N TYR A 47 9.08 -2.04 10.75
CA TYR A 47 10.13 -1.65 9.82
C TYR A 47 9.54 -1.47 8.43
N VAL A 48 9.80 -0.33 7.83
CA VAL A 48 9.31 0.02 6.50
C VAL A 48 10.47 0.52 5.63
N PHE A 49 10.37 0.28 4.33
CA PHE A 49 11.23 0.93 3.36
C PHE A 49 10.68 2.32 3.02
N ARG A 50 11.53 3.32 3.06
CA ARG A 50 11.17 4.68 2.65
C ARG A 50 11.99 5.07 1.42
N LEU A 51 11.31 5.63 0.44
CA LEU A 51 11.92 6.24 -0.74
C LEU A 51 11.69 7.75 -0.65
N ASP A 52 12.79 8.50 -0.50
CA ASP A 52 12.73 9.95 -0.57
C ASP A 52 12.65 10.41 -2.03
N ILE A 53 11.51 11.03 -2.38
CA ILE A 53 11.21 11.51 -3.74
C ILE A 53 11.13 13.04 -3.82
N LYS A 54 11.18 13.74 -2.68
CA LYS A 54 11.00 15.19 -2.63
C LYS A 54 12.10 15.91 -3.41
N GLY A 55 11.71 16.71 -4.40
CA GLY A 55 12.60 17.51 -5.21
C GLY A 55 13.47 16.73 -6.21
N LYS A 56 13.18 15.44 -6.40
CA LYS A 56 13.88 14.60 -7.38
C LYS A 56 13.07 14.46 -8.65
N THR A 57 13.75 14.41 -9.77
CA THR A 57 13.17 14.04 -11.06
C THR A 57 12.91 12.52 -11.12
N GLU A 58 12.10 12.09 -12.09
CA GLU A 58 11.86 10.67 -12.34
C GLU A 58 13.17 9.93 -12.70
N GLU A 59 14.05 10.57 -13.46
CA GLU A 59 15.35 10.03 -13.85
C GLU A 59 16.26 9.82 -12.64
N GLU A 60 16.27 10.75 -11.70
CA GLU A 60 17.05 10.66 -10.46
C GLU A 60 16.53 9.53 -9.57
N ILE A 61 15.21 9.40 -9.44
CA ILE A 61 14.57 8.29 -8.71
C ILE A 61 14.91 6.95 -9.37
N MET A 62 14.76 6.88 -10.69
CA MET A 62 15.10 5.68 -11.47
C MET A 62 16.58 5.31 -11.36
N ALA A 63 17.48 6.28 -11.35
CA ALA A 63 18.92 6.04 -11.19
C ALA A 63 19.25 5.36 -9.85
N GLY A 64 18.47 5.68 -8.79
CA GLY A 64 18.61 5.09 -7.46
C GLY A 64 18.12 3.63 -7.37
N PHE A 65 17.35 3.14 -8.32
CA PHE A 65 16.85 1.77 -8.28
C PHE A 65 17.92 0.75 -8.69
N HIS A 66 17.79 -0.47 -8.16
CA HIS A 66 18.62 -1.60 -8.60
C HIS A 66 18.46 -1.83 -10.11
N GLN A 67 19.54 -2.22 -10.80
CA GLN A 67 19.57 -2.42 -12.26
C GLN A 67 18.43 -3.31 -12.78
N LYS A 68 18.12 -4.40 -12.06
CA LYS A 68 17.04 -5.33 -12.43
C LYS A 68 15.67 -4.64 -12.42
N TRP A 69 15.43 -3.73 -11.46
CA TRP A 69 14.15 -3.00 -11.37
C TRP A 69 14.01 -2.02 -12.53
N ARG A 70 15.04 -1.25 -12.81
CA ARG A 70 15.08 -0.36 -13.99
C ARG A 70 14.81 -1.11 -15.30
N TYR A 71 15.41 -2.29 -15.42
CA TYR A 71 15.20 -3.16 -16.58
C TYR A 71 13.72 -3.61 -16.66
N ASN A 72 13.15 -4.09 -15.57
CA ASN A 72 11.77 -4.61 -15.53
C ASN A 72 10.73 -3.50 -15.79
N ILE A 73 10.92 -2.29 -15.25
CA ILE A 73 10.05 -1.14 -15.53
C ILE A 73 10.04 -0.85 -17.05
N ARG A 74 11.22 -0.76 -17.67
CA ARG A 74 11.32 -0.52 -19.12
C ARG A 74 10.77 -1.68 -19.93
N LEU A 75 10.96 -2.90 -19.47
CA LEU A 75 10.44 -4.09 -20.13
C LEU A 75 8.92 -4.12 -20.14
N ALA A 76 8.27 -3.80 -19.01
CA ALA A 76 6.82 -3.73 -18.93
C ALA A 76 6.25 -2.75 -19.97
N ALA A 77 6.75 -1.51 -19.96
CA ALA A 77 6.35 -0.50 -20.93
C ALA A 77 6.61 -0.93 -22.39
N LYS A 78 7.80 -1.48 -22.67
CA LYS A 78 8.16 -1.98 -24.03
C LYS A 78 7.25 -3.11 -24.50
N LYS A 79 6.74 -3.92 -23.59
CA LYS A 79 5.84 -5.05 -23.89
C LYS A 79 4.36 -4.65 -23.94
N GLY A 80 4.04 -3.37 -23.82
CA GLY A 80 2.68 -2.84 -23.95
C GLY A 80 1.85 -2.89 -22.67
N VAL A 81 2.50 -2.97 -21.50
CA VAL A 81 1.79 -2.74 -20.24
C VAL A 81 1.54 -1.26 -20.08
N GLU A 82 0.27 -0.89 -19.93
CA GLU A 82 -0.18 0.49 -19.74
C GLU A 82 -0.72 0.67 -18.32
N VAL A 83 -0.31 1.75 -17.66
CA VAL A 83 -0.84 2.12 -16.33
C VAL A 83 -1.84 3.26 -16.50
N ARG A 84 -3.02 3.10 -15.91
CA ARG A 84 -4.09 4.11 -15.95
C ARG A 84 -4.60 4.34 -14.52
N GLU A 85 -5.05 5.57 -14.25
CA GLU A 85 -5.81 5.85 -13.04
C GLU A 85 -7.19 5.21 -13.17
N GLY A 86 -7.53 4.36 -12.22
CA GLY A 86 -8.79 3.66 -12.17
C GLY A 86 -9.87 4.47 -11.48
N THR A 87 -11.11 4.13 -11.78
CA THR A 87 -12.32 4.71 -11.19
C THR A 87 -12.86 3.82 -10.07
N ARG A 88 -13.96 4.25 -9.46
CA ARG A 88 -14.67 3.44 -8.46
C ARG A 88 -15.14 2.09 -9.03
N GLU A 89 -15.56 2.07 -10.27
CA GLU A 89 -16.03 0.85 -10.97
C GLU A 89 -14.91 -0.18 -11.17
N ASP A 90 -13.68 0.30 -11.34
CA ASP A 90 -12.49 -0.55 -11.51
C ASP A 90 -12.09 -1.28 -10.24
N LEU A 91 -12.62 -0.88 -9.05
CA LEU A 91 -12.42 -1.60 -7.80
C LEU A 91 -12.88 -3.05 -7.86
N LYS A 92 -13.87 -3.37 -8.69
CA LYS A 92 -14.31 -4.76 -8.90
C LYS A 92 -13.22 -5.60 -9.56
N ALA A 93 -12.57 -5.03 -10.59
CA ALA A 93 -11.46 -5.68 -11.28
C ALA A 93 -10.24 -5.79 -10.36
N PHE A 94 -9.90 -4.71 -9.65
CA PHE A 94 -8.84 -4.71 -8.64
C PHE A 94 -9.08 -5.78 -7.56
N HIS A 95 -10.28 -5.84 -7.00
CA HIS A 95 -10.63 -6.83 -5.97
C HIS A 95 -10.51 -8.26 -6.47
N LYS A 96 -10.94 -8.54 -7.71
CA LYS A 96 -10.77 -9.86 -8.32
C LYS A 96 -9.29 -10.27 -8.37
N ILE A 97 -8.41 -9.36 -8.80
CA ILE A 97 -6.96 -9.60 -8.83
C ILE A 97 -6.39 -9.73 -7.42
N MET A 98 -6.92 -8.96 -6.45
CA MET A 98 -6.53 -9.04 -5.04
C MET A 98 -6.87 -10.42 -4.44
N VAL A 99 -8.05 -10.97 -4.74
CA VAL A 99 -8.45 -12.32 -4.31
C VAL A 99 -7.51 -13.37 -4.90
N GLU A 100 -7.14 -13.25 -6.18
CA GLU A 100 -6.16 -14.12 -6.83
C GLU A 100 -4.78 -14.02 -6.14
N THR A 101 -4.35 -12.81 -5.82
CA THR A 101 -3.12 -12.55 -5.09
C THR A 101 -3.14 -13.18 -3.70
N GLY A 102 -4.20 -12.97 -2.92
CA GLY A 102 -4.35 -13.53 -1.58
C GLY A 102 -4.41 -15.05 -1.56
N SER A 103 -5.09 -15.65 -2.54
CA SER A 103 -5.12 -17.10 -2.69
C SER A 103 -3.74 -17.68 -3.00
N ARG A 104 -2.96 -17.00 -3.85
CA ARG A 104 -1.60 -17.41 -4.20
C ARG A 104 -0.63 -17.26 -3.03
N ASP A 105 -0.71 -16.13 -2.31
CA ASP A 105 0.29 -15.72 -1.32
C ASP A 105 -0.13 -16.05 0.12
N GLY A 106 -1.34 -16.63 0.30
CA GLY A 106 -1.79 -17.21 1.58
C GLY A 106 -2.28 -16.21 2.62
N PHE A 107 -2.87 -15.07 2.20
CA PHE A 107 -3.42 -14.09 3.13
C PHE A 107 -4.90 -13.76 2.86
N ILE A 108 -5.59 -13.29 3.91
CA ILE A 108 -7.02 -12.97 3.87
C ILE A 108 -7.22 -11.60 3.23
N ILE A 109 -8.14 -11.53 2.28
CA ILE A 109 -8.50 -10.30 1.58
C ILE A 109 -9.72 -9.64 2.23
N ARG A 110 -9.69 -8.31 2.31
CA ARG A 110 -10.86 -7.51 2.68
C ARG A 110 -11.94 -7.64 1.60
N PRO A 111 -13.24 -7.61 1.97
CA PRO A 111 -14.32 -7.66 0.98
C PRO A 111 -14.34 -6.41 0.09
N LEU A 112 -15.00 -6.49 -1.07
CA LEU A 112 -15.09 -5.40 -2.03
C LEU A 112 -15.63 -4.10 -1.40
N GLU A 113 -16.67 -4.22 -0.57
CA GLU A 113 -17.32 -3.09 0.10
C GLU A 113 -16.35 -2.28 0.99
N TYR A 114 -15.30 -2.93 1.50
CA TYR A 114 -14.25 -2.24 2.24
C TYR A 114 -13.47 -1.28 1.32
N PHE A 115 -13.09 -1.73 0.13
CA PHE A 115 -12.37 -0.91 -0.85
C PHE A 115 -13.26 0.19 -1.43
N GLU A 116 -14.52 -0.10 -1.69
CA GLU A 116 -15.51 0.89 -2.13
C GLU A 116 -15.68 1.99 -1.10
N LYS A 117 -15.89 1.62 0.17
CA LYS A 117 -16.01 2.59 1.27
C LYS A 117 -14.73 3.41 1.46
N MET A 118 -13.58 2.79 1.29
CA MET A 118 -12.29 3.50 1.37
C MET A 118 -12.18 4.51 0.23
N TYR A 119 -12.53 4.13 -0.99
CA TYR A 119 -12.55 5.02 -2.16
C TYR A 119 -13.52 6.19 -1.96
N ASP A 120 -14.76 5.92 -1.56
CA ASP A 120 -15.81 6.92 -1.36
C ASP A 120 -15.43 7.98 -0.29
N ASN A 121 -14.57 7.63 0.67
CA ASN A 121 -14.16 8.54 1.74
C ASN A 121 -12.79 9.21 1.52
N LEU A 122 -11.93 8.66 0.67
CA LEU A 122 -10.54 9.12 0.55
C LEU A 122 -10.18 9.63 -0.84
N ALA A 123 -10.86 9.15 -1.90
CA ALA A 123 -10.54 9.58 -3.26
C ALA A 123 -11.24 10.90 -3.61
N PRO A 124 -10.67 11.71 -4.49
CA PRO A 124 -9.33 11.56 -5.07
C PRO A 124 -8.22 12.18 -4.20
N GLU A 125 -8.57 12.86 -3.10
CA GLU A 125 -7.64 13.71 -2.34
C GLU A 125 -6.57 12.91 -1.61
N HIS A 126 -6.96 11.79 -1.00
CA HIS A 126 -6.07 10.99 -0.16
C HIS A 126 -5.83 9.58 -0.68
N MET A 127 -6.41 9.22 -1.81
CA MET A 127 -6.31 7.89 -2.38
C MET A 127 -6.39 7.94 -3.90
N LYS A 128 -5.62 7.07 -4.56
CA LYS A 128 -5.78 6.74 -5.97
C LYS A 128 -5.86 5.22 -6.14
N LEU A 129 -6.50 4.81 -7.23
CA LEU A 129 -6.39 3.46 -7.75
C LEU A 129 -5.57 3.55 -9.04
N LEU A 130 -4.44 2.86 -9.10
CA LEU A 130 -3.64 2.74 -10.31
C LEU A 130 -3.73 1.32 -10.81
N MET A 131 -4.16 1.13 -12.07
CA MET A 131 -4.36 -0.17 -12.70
C MET A 131 -3.42 -0.35 -13.87
N ALA A 132 -2.75 -1.51 -13.94
CA ALA A 132 -1.95 -1.91 -15.08
C ALA A 132 -2.76 -2.82 -15.99
N TYR A 133 -2.74 -2.52 -17.29
CA TYR A 133 -3.45 -3.25 -18.33
C TYR A 133 -2.48 -3.81 -19.35
N TYR A 134 -2.84 -4.95 -19.91
CA TYR A 134 -2.24 -5.50 -21.10
C TYR A 134 -3.36 -6.01 -22.00
N ASP A 135 -3.38 -5.55 -23.24
CA ASP A 135 -4.42 -5.90 -24.22
C ASP A 135 -5.85 -5.63 -23.70
N ASN A 136 -6.02 -4.48 -23.02
CA ASN A 136 -7.23 -4.08 -22.29
C ASN A 136 -7.68 -4.99 -21.13
N GLU A 137 -6.92 -6.03 -20.79
CA GLU A 137 -7.16 -6.84 -19.61
C GLU A 137 -6.43 -6.24 -18.39
N PRO A 138 -7.11 -5.99 -17.24
CA PRO A 138 -6.43 -5.53 -16.04
C PRO A 138 -5.62 -6.69 -15.43
N ILE A 139 -4.32 -6.49 -15.26
CA ILE A 139 -3.36 -7.53 -14.84
C ILE A 139 -2.66 -7.23 -13.51
N SER A 140 -2.68 -5.98 -13.07
CA SER A 140 -2.13 -5.56 -11.78
C SER A 140 -2.81 -4.29 -11.31
N GLY A 141 -2.66 -3.96 -10.04
CA GLY A 141 -3.15 -2.70 -9.51
C GLY A 141 -2.56 -2.38 -8.14
N VAL A 142 -2.56 -1.09 -7.81
CA VAL A 142 -2.09 -0.58 -6.53
C VAL A 142 -2.99 0.54 -6.02
N ILE A 143 -3.17 0.56 -4.71
CA ILE A 143 -3.85 1.65 -4.00
C ILE A 143 -2.83 2.36 -3.12
N PRO A 144 -2.25 3.48 -3.57
CA PRO A 144 -1.50 4.39 -2.73
C PRO A 144 -2.44 5.29 -1.92
N ILE A 145 -2.04 5.57 -0.68
CA ILE A 145 -2.70 6.54 0.21
C ILE A 145 -1.76 7.71 0.42
N PHE A 146 -2.30 8.92 0.36
CA PHE A 146 -1.56 10.18 0.51
C PHE A 146 -2.00 10.92 1.76
N TYR A 147 -1.07 11.33 2.60
CA TYR A 147 -1.36 12.21 3.70
C TYR A 147 -0.13 13.06 4.09
N GLY A 148 -0.32 14.36 4.18
CA GLY A 148 0.78 15.28 4.46
C GLY A 148 1.88 15.18 3.41
N ASN A 149 3.08 14.83 3.83
CA ASN A 149 4.25 14.68 2.96
C ASN A 149 4.62 13.22 2.67
N LYS A 150 3.71 12.29 2.91
CA LYS A 150 3.95 10.84 2.77
C LYS A 150 2.94 10.18 1.84
N THR A 151 3.41 9.14 1.18
CA THR A 151 2.59 8.21 0.40
C THR A 151 2.86 6.80 0.89
N TRP A 152 1.80 6.05 1.16
CA TRP A 152 1.89 4.64 1.54
C TRP A 152 1.44 3.75 0.38
N TYR A 153 2.27 2.79 0.02
CA TYR A 153 1.87 1.65 -0.80
C TYR A 153 1.05 0.70 0.09
N LEU A 154 -0.26 0.90 0.14
CA LEU A 154 -1.11 0.20 1.11
C LEU A 154 -1.60 -1.15 0.61
N TYR A 155 -2.07 -1.21 -0.63
CA TYR A 155 -2.54 -2.43 -1.26
C TYR A 155 -1.93 -2.57 -2.65
N GLY A 156 -1.48 -3.78 -2.96
CA GLY A 156 -1.00 -4.15 -4.29
C GLY A 156 -1.48 -5.53 -4.66
N ALA A 157 -1.86 -5.71 -5.91
CA ALA A 157 -2.38 -6.95 -6.44
C ALA A 157 -1.81 -7.25 -7.82
N SER A 158 -1.63 -8.52 -8.13
CA SER A 158 -1.20 -8.96 -9.46
C SER A 158 -1.84 -10.28 -9.84
N SER A 159 -2.35 -10.34 -11.07
CA SER A 159 -2.86 -11.58 -11.66
C SER A 159 -1.73 -12.60 -11.87
N ASN A 160 -2.10 -13.87 -11.91
CA ASN A 160 -1.20 -14.94 -12.34
C ASN A 160 -0.95 -14.92 -13.85
N LYS A 161 -1.80 -14.24 -14.61
CA LYS A 161 -1.64 -14.02 -16.03
C LYS A 161 -0.55 -12.98 -16.32
N HIS A 162 0.16 -13.17 -17.42
CA HIS A 162 1.12 -12.19 -17.96
C HIS A 162 2.22 -11.72 -16.98
N ARG A 163 2.58 -12.54 -15.98
CA ARG A 163 3.64 -12.21 -15.02
C ARG A 163 5.00 -11.95 -15.66
N ASN A 164 5.25 -12.57 -16.82
CA ASN A 164 6.45 -12.35 -17.64
C ASN A 164 6.53 -10.94 -18.26
N LEU A 165 5.46 -10.17 -18.22
CA LEU A 165 5.43 -8.77 -18.65
C LEU A 165 5.88 -7.80 -17.54
N MET A 166 6.14 -8.29 -16.33
CA MET A 166 6.59 -7.49 -15.17
C MET A 166 5.62 -6.37 -14.76
N PRO A 167 4.30 -6.61 -14.65
CA PRO A 167 3.30 -5.56 -14.44
C PRO A 167 3.35 -4.89 -13.07
N ASN A 168 4.12 -5.41 -12.13
CA ASN A 168 4.26 -4.91 -10.77
C ASN A 168 5.42 -3.90 -10.58
N TYR A 169 6.11 -3.57 -11.67
CA TYR A 169 7.24 -2.64 -11.62
C TYR A 169 6.91 -1.25 -12.09
#